data_1c48aed402578ca7868a2579722c6391
#
_entry.id   1c48aed402578ca7868a2579722c6391
#
_cell.length_a   1.000
_cell.length_b   1.000
_cell.length_c   1.000
_cell.angle_alpha   90.00
_cell.angle_beta   90.00
_cell.angle_gamma   90.00
#
_symmetry.space_group_name_H-M   'P 1'
#
loop_
_entity.id
_entity.type
_entity.pdbx_description
1 polymer ?
#
loop_
_entity_poly.entity_id
_entity_poly.type
_entity_poly.pdbx_seq_one_letter_code
_entity_poly.pdbx_strand_id
1 'polypeptide(L)'
;MLHTYPLYLFTLFFLTNCEDESSEKKYLFINEFLASNNSVYADEIGEYDDWVELYNSSSDPIDISGMYLADDLEDNLNIIPSSNQFSTIVPANGYLIIWFDKDQDQGPLHIGEKLSADGEGVYLYNAERVLIDSVTFGVQETDISMGRYPDGSDRWVKFTTPTPAKSNN
;
A
#
# COMPACT_ATOMS: atom_id res chain seq x y z
N MET A 1 10.63 -27.88 75.43
CA MET A 1 11.46 -27.83 74.22
C MET A 1 10.58 -27.31 73.09
N LEU A 2 10.72 -26.03 72.76
CA LEU A 2 10.02 -25.44 71.61
C LEU A 2 10.92 -25.55 70.39
N HIS A 3 10.43 -26.22 69.33
CA HIS A 3 11.09 -26.27 68.02
C HIS A 3 10.57 -25.14 67.16
N THR A 4 11.42 -24.18 66.86
CA THR A 4 11.18 -23.11 65.89
C THR A 4 11.62 -23.58 64.52
N TYR A 5 10.65 -23.63 63.55
CA TYR A 5 10.94 -23.88 62.17
C TYR A 5 11.18 -22.51 61.47
N PRO A 6 12.22 -22.42 60.64
CA PRO A 6 12.43 -21.19 59.84
C PRO A 6 11.47 -21.13 58.65
N LEU A 7 10.76 -20.01 58.52
CA LEU A 7 9.92 -19.72 57.39
C LEU A 7 10.80 -19.26 56.21
N TYR A 8 10.93 -20.10 55.17
CA TYR A 8 11.57 -19.68 53.94
C TYR A 8 10.58 -18.90 53.08
N LEU A 9 10.83 -17.60 52.95
CA LEU A 9 10.13 -16.73 52.03
C LEU A 9 10.64 -16.95 50.61
N PHE A 10 9.85 -17.64 49.80
CA PHE A 10 10.16 -17.84 48.37
C PHE A 10 9.70 -16.59 47.62
N THR A 11 10.65 -15.72 47.23
CA THR A 11 10.38 -14.54 46.40
C THR A 11 10.29 -15.04 44.95
N LEU A 12 9.07 -15.11 44.40
CA LEU A 12 8.82 -15.41 43.00
C LEU A 12 9.13 -14.16 42.18
N PHE A 13 10.26 -14.17 41.45
CA PHE A 13 10.60 -13.16 40.47
C PHE A 13 9.78 -13.45 39.20
N PHE A 14 8.73 -12.66 38.98
CA PHE A 14 8.10 -12.59 37.66
C PHE A 14 9.02 -11.79 36.73
N LEU A 15 9.74 -12.49 35.87
CA LEU A 15 10.34 -11.88 34.68
C LEU A 15 9.21 -11.59 33.71
N THR A 16 8.76 -10.35 33.66
CA THR A 16 7.96 -9.88 32.55
C THR A 16 8.89 -9.78 31.33
N ASN A 17 8.85 -10.77 30.46
CA ASN A 17 9.34 -10.59 29.11
C ASN A 17 8.48 -9.50 28.46
N CYS A 18 9.02 -8.30 28.34
CA CYS A 18 8.54 -7.34 27.38
C CYS A 18 9.02 -7.88 26.02
N GLU A 19 8.17 -8.61 25.31
CA GLU A 19 8.38 -8.86 23.89
C GLU A 19 8.24 -7.48 23.24
N ASP A 20 9.37 -6.95 22.80
CA ASP A 20 9.44 -5.79 21.92
C ASP A 20 8.80 -6.27 20.61
N GLU A 21 7.52 -5.92 20.38
CA GLU A 21 6.92 -6.07 19.07
C GLU A 21 7.74 -5.18 18.13
N SER A 22 8.77 -5.79 17.52
CA SER A 22 9.46 -5.15 16.41
C SER A 22 8.42 -4.99 15.29
N SER A 23 7.85 -3.80 15.16
CA SER A 23 7.02 -3.48 14.01
C SER A 23 7.86 -3.76 12.77
N GLU A 24 7.46 -4.74 11.96
CA GLU A 24 8.14 -5.00 10.70
C GLU A 24 8.19 -3.71 9.90
N LYS A 25 9.40 -3.34 9.47
CA LYS A 25 9.60 -2.10 8.74
C LYS A 25 8.89 -2.18 7.41
N LYS A 26 7.92 -1.31 7.21
CA LYS A 26 7.19 -1.17 5.96
C LYS A 26 8.09 -0.54 4.90
N TYR A 27 8.12 -1.13 3.72
CA TYR A 27 8.91 -0.67 2.59
C TYR A 27 8.07 -0.34 1.35
N LEU A 28 6.87 -0.90 1.23
CA LEU A 28 5.97 -0.69 0.11
C LEU A 28 4.81 0.20 0.56
N PHE A 29 4.54 1.25 -0.20
CA PHE A 29 3.55 2.28 0.12
C PHE A 29 2.64 2.55 -1.07
N ILE A 30 1.36 2.80 -0.82
CA ILE A 30 0.50 3.57 -1.71
C ILE A 30 1.02 5.00 -1.63
N ASN A 31 1.57 5.55 -2.71
CA ASN A 31 2.32 6.80 -2.69
C ASN A 31 1.56 7.99 -3.28
N GLU A 32 0.86 7.78 -4.38
CA GLU A 32 0.03 8.77 -5.05
C GLU A 32 -1.17 8.06 -5.71
N PHE A 33 -2.29 8.75 -5.86
CA PHE A 33 -3.43 8.24 -6.62
C PHE A 33 -4.19 9.37 -7.32
N LEU A 34 -4.87 9.04 -8.40
CA LEU A 34 -5.74 9.93 -9.17
C LEU A 34 -7.05 9.21 -9.47
N ALA A 35 -8.14 9.65 -8.82
CA ALA A 35 -9.47 9.03 -8.89
C ALA A 35 -10.44 9.76 -9.85
N SER A 36 -9.94 10.59 -10.71
CA SER A 36 -10.67 11.23 -11.82
C SER A 36 -9.65 11.74 -12.83
N ASN A 37 -9.35 10.95 -13.83
CA ASN A 37 -8.32 11.23 -14.83
C ASN A 37 -8.94 11.51 -16.20
N ASN A 38 -8.69 12.70 -16.74
CA ASN A 38 -9.10 13.05 -18.10
C ASN A 38 -7.92 13.29 -19.05
N SER A 39 -6.74 13.63 -18.51
CA SER A 39 -5.64 14.10 -19.34
C SER A 39 -4.23 13.92 -18.76
N VAL A 40 -4.13 13.32 -17.57
CA VAL A 40 -2.86 13.16 -16.86
C VAL A 40 -2.37 11.75 -16.99
N TYR A 41 -1.32 11.46 -17.65
CA TYR A 41 -0.72 10.13 -17.74
C TYR A 41 -1.68 9.04 -18.25
N ALA A 42 -1.51 8.68 -19.51
CA ALA A 42 -2.26 7.61 -20.15
C ALA A 42 -1.57 6.24 -19.97
N ASP A 43 -2.35 5.19 -20.06
CA ASP A 43 -1.87 3.82 -20.10
C ASP A 43 -1.13 3.46 -21.43
N GLU A 44 -0.83 2.17 -21.63
CA GLU A 44 -0.06 1.67 -22.77
C GLU A 44 -0.82 1.78 -24.11
N ILE A 45 -2.16 1.88 -24.06
CA ILE A 45 -3.00 2.03 -25.26
C ILE A 45 -3.50 3.45 -25.47
N GLY A 46 -3.16 4.37 -24.56
CA GLY A 46 -3.45 5.80 -24.64
C GLY A 46 -4.76 6.21 -23.99
N GLU A 47 -5.32 5.39 -23.10
CA GLU A 47 -6.51 5.71 -22.30
C GLU A 47 -6.15 6.43 -21.00
N TYR A 48 -7.03 7.31 -20.55
CA TYR A 48 -6.87 8.07 -19.32
C TYR A 48 -7.78 7.49 -18.24
N ASP A 49 -7.25 6.55 -17.48
CA ASP A 49 -7.95 5.88 -16.40
C ASP A 49 -7.43 6.28 -15.03
N ASP A 50 -8.21 5.95 -14.00
CA ASP A 50 -7.79 6.17 -12.63
C ASP A 50 -6.58 5.28 -12.30
N TRP A 51 -5.69 5.77 -11.44
CA TRP A 51 -4.48 5.03 -11.11
C TRP A 51 -4.05 5.20 -9.67
N VAL A 52 -3.32 4.21 -9.20
CA VAL A 52 -2.62 4.19 -7.92
C VAL A 52 -1.15 3.93 -8.18
N GLU A 53 -0.29 4.73 -7.58
CA GLU A 53 1.15 4.54 -7.59
C GLU A 53 1.62 3.85 -6.33
N LEU A 54 2.42 2.81 -6.48
CA LEU A 54 3.17 2.19 -5.41
C LEU A 54 4.61 2.70 -5.39
N TYR A 55 5.12 2.97 -4.20
CA TYR A 55 6.52 3.35 -3.95
C TYR A 55 7.21 2.30 -3.10
N ASN A 56 8.39 1.86 -3.55
CA ASN A 56 9.28 0.97 -2.82
C ASN A 56 10.44 1.77 -2.21
N SER A 57 10.45 1.94 -0.89
CA SER A 57 11.50 2.67 -0.17
C SER A 57 12.72 1.82 0.16
N SER A 58 12.77 0.55 -0.24
CA SER A 58 13.88 -0.35 0.04
C SER A 58 14.98 -0.27 -1.03
N SER A 59 16.15 -0.80 -0.72
CA SER A 59 17.28 -0.95 -1.65
C SER A 59 17.14 -2.12 -2.61
N ASP A 60 16.11 -2.96 -2.44
CA ASP A 60 15.87 -4.14 -3.25
C ASP A 60 14.55 -4.03 -4.01
N PRO A 61 14.43 -4.58 -5.23
CA PRO A 61 13.17 -4.59 -5.95
C PRO A 61 12.14 -5.48 -5.23
N ILE A 62 10.86 -5.11 -5.29
CA ILE A 62 9.74 -5.86 -4.72
C ILE A 62 8.84 -6.37 -5.84
N ASP A 63 8.64 -7.69 -5.91
CA ASP A 63 7.63 -8.28 -6.79
C ASP A 63 6.27 -8.27 -6.08
N ILE A 64 5.30 -7.59 -6.67
CA ILE A 64 3.93 -7.49 -6.15
C ILE A 64 2.99 -8.55 -6.74
N SER A 65 3.47 -9.48 -7.57
CA SER A 65 2.65 -10.59 -8.06
C SER A 65 2.13 -11.45 -6.90
N GLY A 66 0.84 -11.78 -6.92
CA GLY A 66 0.15 -12.47 -5.84
C GLY A 66 -0.33 -11.58 -4.70
N MET A 67 0.06 -10.29 -4.66
CA MET A 67 -0.52 -9.30 -3.76
C MET A 67 -1.90 -8.88 -4.23
N TYR A 68 -2.64 -8.13 -3.39
CA TYR A 68 -3.99 -7.70 -3.70
C TYR A 68 -4.13 -6.20 -3.52
N LEU A 69 -4.95 -5.59 -4.37
CA LEU A 69 -5.49 -4.25 -4.21
C LEU A 69 -7.01 -4.31 -4.14
N ALA A 70 -7.60 -3.39 -3.37
CA ALA A 70 -9.03 -3.23 -3.23
C ALA A 70 -9.38 -1.75 -3.03
N ASP A 71 -10.60 -1.38 -3.39
CA ASP A 71 -11.23 -0.10 -3.08
C ASP A 71 -12.03 -0.12 -1.77
N ASP A 72 -12.18 -1.31 -1.17
CA ASP A 72 -12.97 -1.60 0.03
C ASP A 72 -12.20 -2.58 0.95
N LEU A 73 -12.48 -2.53 2.26
CA LEU A 73 -11.79 -3.33 3.30
C LEU A 73 -12.21 -4.81 3.33
N GLU A 74 -13.42 -5.15 2.90
CA GLU A 74 -14.04 -6.45 3.21
C GLU A 74 -14.30 -7.32 1.99
N ASP A 75 -14.45 -6.74 0.80
CA ASP A 75 -14.83 -7.44 -0.42
C ASP A 75 -13.91 -7.07 -1.62
N ASN A 76 -13.99 -7.83 -2.69
CA ASN A 76 -13.36 -7.53 -4.00
C ASN A 76 -11.83 -7.36 -4.00
N LEU A 77 -11.11 -8.24 -3.28
CA LEU A 77 -9.65 -8.25 -3.39
C LEU A 77 -9.21 -8.63 -4.81
N ASN A 78 -8.73 -7.65 -5.55
CA ASN A 78 -8.17 -7.88 -6.88
C ASN A 78 -6.73 -8.36 -6.77
N ILE A 79 -6.50 -9.61 -7.15
CA ILE A 79 -5.14 -10.17 -7.20
C ILE A 79 -4.36 -9.56 -8.36
N ILE A 80 -3.10 -9.22 -8.12
CA ILE A 80 -2.13 -8.88 -9.15
C ILE A 80 -1.54 -10.18 -9.70
N PRO A 81 -1.91 -10.63 -10.91
CA PRO A 81 -1.44 -11.92 -11.42
C PRO A 81 0.04 -11.85 -11.82
N SER A 82 0.75 -12.97 -11.71
CA SER A 82 2.08 -13.08 -12.30
C SER A 82 2.00 -13.04 -13.83
N SER A 83 2.97 -12.40 -14.47
CA SER A 83 3.04 -12.30 -15.93
C SER A 83 4.45 -12.54 -16.43
N ASN A 84 4.55 -13.19 -17.61
CA ASN A 84 5.81 -13.32 -18.35
C ASN A 84 6.01 -12.18 -19.38
N GLN A 85 5.01 -11.33 -19.59
CA GLN A 85 5.02 -10.26 -20.59
C GLN A 85 5.17 -8.88 -19.96
N PHE A 86 4.61 -8.67 -18.77
CA PHE A 86 4.60 -7.40 -18.07
C PHE A 86 5.28 -7.53 -16.71
N SER A 87 6.01 -6.51 -16.30
CA SER A 87 6.70 -6.50 -15.03
C SER A 87 5.75 -6.12 -13.91
N THR A 88 5.73 -6.94 -12.84
CA THR A 88 5.08 -6.65 -11.55
C THR A 88 6.10 -6.22 -10.50
N ILE A 89 7.28 -5.80 -10.93
CA ILE A 89 8.39 -5.41 -10.06
C ILE A 89 8.34 -3.91 -9.77
N VAL A 90 8.22 -3.53 -8.50
CA VAL A 90 8.47 -2.16 -8.05
C VAL A 90 9.97 -2.00 -7.84
N PRO A 91 10.67 -1.18 -8.63
CA PRO A 91 12.13 -1.05 -8.52
C PRO A 91 12.58 -0.57 -7.13
N ALA A 92 13.82 -0.85 -6.76
CA ALA A 92 14.42 -0.29 -5.55
C ALA A 92 14.40 1.25 -5.59
N ASN A 93 13.88 1.89 -4.54
CA ASN A 93 13.65 3.33 -4.45
C ASN A 93 12.86 3.87 -5.67
N GLY A 94 11.94 3.10 -6.21
CA GLY A 94 11.22 3.40 -7.44
C GLY A 94 9.72 3.22 -7.30
N TYR A 95 9.03 3.43 -8.42
CA TYR A 95 7.58 3.53 -8.49
C TYR A 95 7.01 2.54 -9.49
N LEU A 96 5.73 2.17 -9.31
CA LEU A 96 4.96 1.37 -10.25
C LEU A 96 3.51 1.85 -10.23
N ILE A 97 2.96 2.13 -11.41
CA ILE A 97 1.55 2.51 -11.59
C ILE A 97 0.69 1.26 -11.73
N ILE A 98 -0.47 1.29 -11.11
CA ILE A 98 -1.53 0.29 -11.23
C ILE A 98 -2.80 1.02 -11.64
N TRP A 99 -3.43 0.56 -12.70
CA TRP A 99 -4.63 1.12 -13.28
C TRP A 99 -5.89 0.55 -12.64
N PHE A 100 -6.81 1.42 -12.30
CA PHE A 100 -8.14 1.08 -11.79
C PHE A 100 -9.16 1.39 -12.88
N ASP A 101 -9.32 0.47 -13.85
CA ASP A 101 -9.97 0.74 -15.12
C ASP A 101 -11.01 -0.31 -15.54
N LYS A 102 -11.03 -1.47 -14.89
CA LYS A 102 -11.84 -2.67 -15.23
C LYS A 102 -11.37 -3.41 -16.48
N ASP A 103 -10.22 -3.08 -17.04
CA ASP A 103 -9.70 -3.63 -18.28
C ASP A 103 -8.56 -4.65 -18.04
N GLN A 104 -8.81 -5.63 -17.19
CA GLN A 104 -7.86 -6.68 -16.79
C GLN A 104 -7.25 -7.45 -17.97
N ASP A 105 -7.87 -7.42 -19.14
CA ASP A 105 -7.34 -8.03 -20.37
C ASP A 105 -6.09 -7.31 -20.90
N GLN A 106 -5.83 -6.07 -20.46
CA GLN A 106 -4.65 -5.29 -20.84
C GLN A 106 -3.39 -5.75 -20.09
N GLY A 107 -3.53 -6.36 -18.91
CA GLY A 107 -2.38 -6.90 -18.20
C GLY A 107 -2.50 -6.97 -16.67
N PRO A 108 -1.44 -7.44 -15.99
CA PRO A 108 -1.48 -7.68 -14.55
C PRO A 108 -1.58 -6.40 -13.71
N LEU A 109 -1.31 -5.24 -14.28
CA LEU A 109 -1.37 -3.94 -13.59
C LEU A 109 -2.70 -3.21 -13.82
N HIS A 110 -3.69 -3.86 -14.45
CA HIS A 110 -5.04 -3.36 -14.66
C HIS A 110 -6.01 -4.07 -13.72
N ILE A 111 -6.61 -3.29 -12.82
CA ILE A 111 -7.48 -3.82 -11.74
C ILE A 111 -8.94 -3.79 -12.19
N GLY A 112 -9.71 -4.80 -11.77
CA GLY A 112 -11.13 -4.96 -12.11
C GLY A 112 -12.08 -3.93 -11.47
N GLU A 113 -11.57 -2.87 -10.86
CA GLU A 113 -12.33 -1.81 -10.20
C GLU A 113 -11.97 -0.43 -10.77
N LYS A 114 -12.80 0.59 -10.47
CA LYS A 114 -12.51 2.01 -10.71
C LYS A 114 -12.55 2.76 -9.40
N LEU A 115 -11.73 3.81 -9.27
CA LEU A 115 -11.78 4.66 -8.10
C LEU A 115 -12.99 5.62 -8.16
N SER A 116 -13.62 5.86 -7.02
CA SER A 116 -14.72 6.81 -6.91
C SER A 116 -14.22 8.23 -6.65
N ALA A 117 -14.51 9.16 -7.55
CA ALA A 117 -14.22 10.57 -7.33
C ALA A 117 -14.99 11.18 -6.12
N ASP A 118 -16.08 10.55 -5.67
CA ASP A 118 -16.85 10.98 -4.49
C ASP A 118 -16.18 10.59 -3.17
N GLY A 119 -15.14 9.76 -3.22
CA GLY A 119 -14.36 9.32 -2.08
C GLY A 119 -14.60 7.85 -1.71
N GLU A 120 -13.53 7.17 -1.32
CA GLU A 120 -13.48 5.78 -0.88
C GLU A 120 -12.14 5.45 -0.22
N GLY A 121 -11.67 4.20 -0.29
CA GLY A 121 -10.36 3.77 0.14
C GLY A 121 -9.56 3.10 -0.96
N VAL A 122 -8.25 2.97 -0.74
CA VAL A 122 -7.38 2.04 -1.46
C VAL A 122 -6.62 1.23 -0.41
N TYR A 123 -6.62 -0.07 -0.57
CA TYR A 123 -6.04 -1.02 0.37
C TYR A 123 -5.09 -1.97 -0.35
N LEU A 124 -3.87 -2.05 0.14
CA LEU A 124 -2.83 -2.94 -0.37
C LEU A 124 -2.59 -4.08 0.61
N TYR A 125 -2.70 -5.32 0.15
CA TYR A 125 -2.48 -6.52 0.95
C TYR A 125 -1.35 -7.36 0.35
N ASN A 126 -0.61 -8.06 1.21
CA ASN A 126 0.35 -9.07 0.76
C ASN A 126 -0.35 -10.35 0.25
N ALA A 127 0.44 -11.33 -0.21
CA ALA A 127 -0.08 -12.60 -0.73
C ALA A 127 -0.85 -13.42 0.33
N GLU A 128 -0.57 -13.22 1.62
CA GLU A 128 -1.26 -13.82 2.77
C GLU A 128 -2.51 -13.04 3.19
N ARG A 129 -2.88 -11.99 2.43
CA ARG A 129 -4.00 -11.08 2.73
C ARG A 129 -3.83 -10.30 4.03
N VAL A 130 -2.60 -10.01 4.41
CA VAL A 130 -2.30 -9.07 5.50
C VAL A 130 -2.20 -7.67 4.93
N LEU A 131 -2.89 -6.72 5.53
CA LEU A 131 -2.86 -5.31 5.11
C LEU A 131 -1.44 -4.74 5.26
N ILE A 132 -0.88 -4.24 4.16
CA ILE A 132 0.43 -3.57 4.11
C ILE A 132 0.25 -2.06 4.27
N ASP A 133 -0.65 -1.48 3.47
CA ASP A 133 -0.90 -0.04 3.45
C ASP A 133 -2.34 0.26 3.06
N SER A 134 -2.81 1.45 3.46
CA SER A 134 -4.12 1.93 3.05
C SER A 134 -4.19 3.45 3.07
N VAL A 135 -5.11 3.99 2.29
CA VAL A 135 -5.52 5.38 2.34
C VAL A 135 -7.04 5.46 2.17
N THR A 136 -7.69 6.33 2.93
CA THR A 136 -9.09 6.71 2.70
C THR A 136 -9.14 8.18 2.32
N PHE A 137 -9.98 8.52 1.37
CA PHE A 137 -10.07 9.86 0.84
C PHE A 137 -11.53 10.29 0.60
N GLY A 138 -11.77 11.58 0.64
CA GLY A 138 -13.04 12.19 0.26
C GLY A 138 -13.05 12.60 -1.21
N VAL A 139 -13.95 13.50 -1.56
CA VAL A 139 -14.15 14.00 -2.94
C VAL A 139 -12.83 14.43 -3.59
N GLN A 140 -12.59 13.95 -4.79
CA GLN A 140 -11.44 14.25 -5.63
C GLN A 140 -11.80 15.17 -6.78
N GLU A 141 -10.83 15.97 -7.22
CA GLU A 141 -10.97 16.86 -8.36
C GLU A 141 -10.32 16.23 -9.60
N THR A 142 -10.92 16.45 -10.78
CA THR A 142 -10.37 15.90 -12.02
C THR A 142 -8.96 16.42 -12.30
N ASP A 143 -8.06 15.51 -12.69
CA ASP A 143 -6.65 15.77 -13.01
C ASP A 143 -5.82 16.32 -11.83
N ILE A 144 -6.32 16.17 -10.59
CA ILE A 144 -5.60 16.52 -9.36
C ILE A 144 -5.43 15.27 -8.53
N SER A 145 -4.19 14.88 -8.29
CA SER A 145 -3.87 13.70 -7.47
C SER A 145 -3.75 14.01 -5.98
N MET A 146 -3.79 12.98 -5.17
CA MET A 146 -3.39 12.99 -3.77
C MET A 146 -2.17 12.10 -3.60
N GLY A 147 -1.13 12.61 -2.95
CA GLY A 147 0.11 11.84 -2.76
C GLY A 147 0.79 12.13 -1.43
N ARG A 148 1.65 11.22 -1.03
CA ARG A 148 2.51 11.36 0.15
C ARG A 148 3.62 12.37 -0.14
N TYR A 149 3.89 13.28 0.80
CA TYR A 149 4.93 14.28 0.66
C TYR A 149 5.75 14.42 1.97
N PRO A 150 7.01 14.03 1.95
CA PRO A 150 7.75 13.30 0.90
C PRO A 150 7.24 11.87 0.67
N ASP A 151 7.76 11.20 -0.36
CA ASP A 151 7.44 9.80 -0.68
C ASP A 151 7.46 8.89 0.53
N GLY A 152 6.47 8.01 0.65
CA GLY A 152 6.33 7.04 1.74
C GLY A 152 6.03 7.64 3.12
N SER A 153 5.90 8.97 3.26
CA SER A 153 5.54 9.61 4.53
C SER A 153 4.05 9.46 4.87
N ASP A 154 3.66 9.75 6.11
CA ASP A 154 2.25 9.73 6.50
C ASP A 154 1.47 10.99 6.10
N ARG A 155 2.16 12.00 5.55
CA ARG A 155 1.56 13.26 5.16
C ARG A 155 1.05 13.19 3.72
N TRP A 156 -0.26 13.37 3.53
CA TRP A 156 -0.92 13.47 2.23
C TRP A 156 -1.17 14.92 1.83
N VAL A 157 -0.92 15.23 0.55
CA VAL A 157 -1.16 16.54 -0.05
C VAL A 157 -1.78 16.40 -1.45
N LYS A 158 -2.46 17.47 -1.91
CA LYS A 158 -2.95 17.56 -3.29
C LYS A 158 -1.83 18.02 -4.22
N PHE A 159 -1.73 17.40 -5.39
CA PHE A 159 -0.86 17.79 -6.48
C PHE A 159 -1.69 18.28 -7.65
N THR A 160 -1.66 19.59 -7.88
CA THR A 160 -2.27 20.21 -9.10
C THR A 160 -1.45 19.91 -10.36
N THR A 161 -0.29 19.36 -10.20
CA THR A 161 0.55 18.76 -11.23
C THR A 161 0.97 17.40 -10.71
N PRO A 162 0.19 16.34 -11.00
CA PRO A 162 0.51 14.96 -10.57
C PRO A 162 1.89 14.51 -11.01
N THR A 163 2.47 13.59 -10.25
CA THR A 163 3.86 13.14 -10.43
C THR A 163 3.99 11.63 -10.74
N PRO A 164 3.14 11.05 -11.64
CA PRO A 164 3.16 9.62 -11.89
C PRO A 164 4.55 9.12 -12.32
N ALA A 165 4.98 8.01 -11.73
CA ALA A 165 6.27 7.35 -11.92
C ALA A 165 7.49 8.25 -11.57
N LYS A 166 7.29 9.21 -10.66
CA LYS A 166 8.33 10.14 -10.20
C LYS A 166 8.17 10.44 -8.73
N SER A 167 9.24 11.02 -8.13
CA SER A 167 9.19 11.46 -6.74
C SER A 167 8.21 12.62 -6.53
N ASN A 168 7.47 12.54 -5.43
CA ASN A 168 6.60 13.59 -4.88
C ASN A 168 7.38 14.70 -4.14
N ASN A 169 8.71 14.70 -4.21
CA ASN A 169 9.61 15.64 -3.51
C ASN A 169 9.93 16.88 -4.35
#